data_aecb852d5974ba94b29d4ea7821aaede
#
_entry.id   aecb852d5974ba94b29d4ea7821aaede
#
_cell.length_a   1.000
_cell.length_b   1.000
_cell.length_c   1.000
_cell.angle_alpha   90.00
_cell.angle_beta   90.00
_cell.angle_gamma   90.00
#
_symmetry.space_group_name_H-M   'P 1'
#
loop_
_entity.id
_entity.type
_entity.pdbx_description
1 polymer ?
#
loop_
_entity_poly.entity_id
_entity_poly.type
_entity_poly.pdbx_seq_one_letter_code
_entity_poly.pdbx_strand_id
1 'polypeptide(L)'
;MQDDLFGSPEAPTPPVPSRHSTRPTKADAPEAAEHAAPPAPRKRSSQVTAMAHDDALTALAAALPRQLRLGTSSWTYPGWKGLVWEGEHSDTQLSKQGLAVYAQHPLMRTVSIDRSFYRPLTVSQYESYASQAPDDFRFVVKAPSVVTDALVRSEDGRGRQANPAFLSPELVRSECVEPALQGLGHKLGALVFQLSPLPLAQLDRLPLLLERLRTMLLALPALAPTAPDGVIAVEVRDPEWLTPDFAAVLREAGATYCLGLHAKMPPLQAQLPMLRALWPSPLVCRWNLNPVHGPYGYEEAERLYAPYDRLHHPDLPTRSELASVIAGITRRGQNAFVTISNHAEGCAPLTVRGVADEVAAVLAAAPR
;
A
#
# COMPACT_ATOMS: atom_id res chain seq x y z
N MET A 1 -10.94 -4.30 12.59
CA MET A 1 -10.68 -2.97 13.13
C MET A 1 -9.60 -2.29 12.29
N GLN A 2 -9.94 -1.90 11.08
CA GLN A 2 -9.10 -1.08 10.20
C GLN A 2 -9.83 0.23 9.87
N ASP A 3 -10.95 0.49 10.55
CA ASP A 3 -11.87 1.59 10.27
C ASP A 3 -11.54 2.90 11.00
N ASP A 4 -10.65 2.88 12.00
CA ASP A 4 -10.33 4.08 12.80
C ASP A 4 -9.26 5.00 12.20
N LEU A 5 -8.67 4.64 11.07
CA LEU A 5 -7.67 5.49 10.40
C LEU A 5 -8.27 6.67 9.60
N PHE A 6 -9.59 6.74 9.48
CA PHE A 6 -10.26 7.77 8.66
C PHE A 6 -11.57 8.27 9.30
N GLY A 7 -11.48 8.85 10.51
CA GLY A 7 -12.50 9.69 11.16
C GLY A 7 -13.96 9.41 10.82
N SER A 8 -14.65 8.64 11.63
CA SER A 8 -16.12 8.58 11.67
C SER A 8 -16.68 9.87 12.26
N PRO A 9 -17.87 10.35 11.86
CA PRO A 9 -18.48 11.54 12.43
C PRO A 9 -18.88 11.29 13.89
N GLU A 10 -18.53 12.24 14.77
CA GLU A 10 -18.85 12.25 16.19
C GLU A 10 -20.35 11.99 16.45
N ALA A 11 -20.63 10.99 17.28
CA ALA A 11 -21.93 10.80 17.89
C ALA A 11 -22.14 11.79 19.05
N PRO A 12 -23.35 12.30 19.30
CA PRO A 12 -23.60 13.31 20.33
C PRO A 12 -23.44 12.71 21.74
N THR A 13 -22.65 13.39 22.56
CA THR A 13 -22.39 13.08 23.97
C THR A 13 -23.66 13.26 24.81
N PRO A 14 -24.02 12.35 25.72
CA PRO A 14 -25.11 12.58 26.68
C PRO A 14 -24.68 13.56 27.79
N PRO A 15 -25.60 14.32 28.38
CA PRO A 15 -25.31 15.39 29.35
C PRO A 15 -24.85 14.83 30.70
N VAL A 16 -23.76 15.43 31.21
CA VAL A 16 -23.20 15.16 32.54
C VAL A 16 -24.05 15.88 33.61
N PRO A 17 -24.44 15.22 34.73
CA PRO A 17 -25.17 15.90 35.80
C PRO A 17 -24.26 16.79 36.63
N SER A 18 -24.73 18.02 36.85
CA SER A 18 -24.13 19.06 37.67
C SER A 18 -24.06 18.66 39.14
N ARG A 19 -22.87 18.69 39.74
CA ARG A 19 -22.70 18.63 41.21
C ARG A 19 -22.39 20.02 41.73
N HIS A 20 -23.20 20.41 42.72
CA HIS A 20 -23.12 21.66 43.45
C HIS A 20 -21.79 21.85 44.19
N SER A 21 -21.30 23.08 44.12
CA SER A 21 -20.20 23.68 44.85
C SER A 21 -20.56 23.91 46.31
N THR A 22 -19.70 23.46 47.23
CA THR A 22 -19.57 24.05 48.57
C THR A 22 -18.11 24.45 48.78
N ARG A 23 -17.97 25.72 49.09
CA ARG A 23 -16.73 26.46 49.34
C ARG A 23 -16.38 26.32 50.83
N PRO A 24 -15.13 26.05 51.21
CA PRO A 24 -14.60 26.53 52.49
C PRO A 24 -13.49 27.57 52.32
N THR A 25 -13.41 28.38 53.36
CA THR A 25 -12.68 29.57 53.61
C THR A 25 -11.18 29.39 53.77
N LYS A 26 -10.51 30.51 53.55
CA LYS A 26 -9.15 30.96 53.61
C LYS A 26 -8.45 30.66 54.97
N ALA A 27 -7.24 30.11 54.92
CA ALA A 27 -6.19 30.34 55.91
C ALA A 27 -4.79 30.13 55.31
N ASP A 28 -3.99 31.16 55.41
CA ASP A 28 -2.53 31.32 55.50
C ASP A 28 -1.56 30.55 54.58
N ALA A 29 -0.78 31.38 53.88
CA ALA A 29 0.41 31.03 53.11
C ALA A 29 1.64 30.81 54.05
N PRO A 30 2.66 30.07 53.58
CA PRO A 30 4.01 30.59 53.55
C PRO A 30 4.72 30.46 52.20
N GLU A 31 5.47 31.48 51.95
CA GLU A 31 6.66 31.75 51.15
C GLU A 31 7.09 30.86 49.99
N ALA A 32 7.43 31.57 48.96
CA ALA A 32 7.91 31.22 47.63
C ALA A 32 9.13 30.29 47.62
N ALA A 33 8.97 29.20 46.84
CA ALA A 33 10.08 28.57 46.14
C ALA A 33 9.92 28.87 44.64
N GLU A 34 10.92 29.53 44.05
CA GLU A 34 11.05 29.79 42.64
C GLU A 34 11.01 28.47 41.84
N HIS A 35 9.84 28.10 41.38
CA HIS A 35 9.72 27.02 40.37
C HIS A 35 9.93 27.64 39.00
N ALA A 36 11.06 27.26 38.36
CA ALA A 36 11.27 27.51 36.95
C ALA A 36 10.06 27.01 36.15
N ALA A 37 9.47 27.91 35.37
CA ALA A 37 8.35 27.59 34.49
C ALA A 37 8.69 26.42 33.56
N PRO A 38 7.79 25.45 33.36
CA PRO A 38 8.01 24.40 32.39
C PRO A 38 8.25 25.02 31.01
N PRO A 39 9.15 24.44 30.19
CA PRO A 39 9.42 24.98 28.85
C PRO A 39 8.11 25.04 28.07
N ALA A 40 7.86 26.19 27.44
CA ALA A 40 6.67 26.41 26.62
C ALA A 40 6.56 25.29 25.58
N PRO A 41 5.34 24.77 25.31
CA PRO A 41 5.16 23.73 24.32
C PRO A 41 5.69 24.22 22.97
N ARG A 42 6.67 23.50 22.41
CA ARG A 42 7.21 23.79 21.09
C ARG A 42 6.03 23.85 20.12
N LYS A 43 5.82 25.01 19.46
CA LYS A 43 4.82 25.15 18.40
C LYS A 43 5.04 24.02 17.40
N ARG A 44 4.05 23.10 17.27
CA ARG A 44 4.08 22.06 16.24
C ARG A 44 4.23 22.77 14.91
N SER A 45 5.24 22.40 14.12
CA SER A 45 5.39 22.91 12.76
C SER A 45 4.09 22.69 12.00
N SER A 46 3.57 23.74 11.38
CA SER A 46 2.35 23.64 10.57
C SER A 46 2.56 22.91 9.25
N GLN A 47 3.81 22.63 8.89
CA GLN A 47 4.22 22.02 7.63
C GLN A 47 5.01 20.74 7.89
N VAL A 48 4.75 19.71 7.08
CA VAL A 48 5.54 18.48 7.06
C VAL A 48 6.86 18.76 6.37
N THR A 49 7.97 18.36 6.99
CA THR A 49 9.33 18.57 6.48
C THR A 49 9.98 17.21 6.18
N ALA A 50 10.68 17.12 5.06
CA ALA A 50 11.43 15.92 4.70
C ALA A 50 12.62 15.71 5.64
N MET A 51 12.90 14.45 5.99
CA MET A 51 14.16 14.09 6.64
C MET A 51 15.32 14.30 5.66
N ALA A 52 16.40 14.90 6.15
CA ALA A 52 17.64 14.96 5.39
C ALA A 52 18.24 13.53 5.26
N HIS A 53 18.65 13.17 4.06
CA HIS A 53 19.22 11.87 3.76
C HIS A 53 20.73 11.98 3.58
N ASP A 54 21.46 10.94 3.97
CA ASP A 54 22.91 10.85 3.80
C ASP A 54 23.30 10.54 2.33
N ASP A 55 24.57 10.77 2.01
CA ASP A 55 25.12 10.51 0.68
C ASP A 55 25.05 9.01 0.33
N ALA A 56 25.12 8.12 1.32
CA ALA A 56 25.05 6.68 1.11
C ALA A 56 23.67 6.25 0.60
N LEU A 57 22.57 6.80 1.15
CA LEU A 57 21.22 6.52 0.68
C LEU A 57 21.00 7.06 -0.74
N THR A 58 21.54 8.24 -1.02
CA THR A 58 21.47 8.84 -2.36
C THR A 58 22.26 8.02 -3.39
N ALA A 59 23.45 7.55 -3.03
CA ALA A 59 24.26 6.68 -3.87
C ALA A 59 23.57 5.32 -4.12
N LEU A 60 22.96 4.73 -3.08
CA LEU A 60 22.17 3.51 -3.21
C LEU A 60 21.03 3.71 -4.22
N ALA A 61 20.26 4.78 -4.07
CA ALA A 61 19.15 5.07 -4.98
C ALA A 61 19.62 5.25 -6.44
N ALA A 62 20.77 5.89 -6.65
CA ALA A 62 21.37 6.08 -7.98
C ALA A 62 21.88 4.78 -8.61
N ALA A 63 22.23 3.77 -7.79
CA ALA A 63 22.67 2.46 -8.26
C ALA A 63 21.53 1.54 -8.71
N LEU A 64 20.28 1.87 -8.36
CA LEU A 64 19.11 1.06 -8.73
C LEU A 64 18.65 1.33 -10.17
N PRO A 65 18.09 0.31 -10.86
CA PRO A 65 17.53 0.49 -12.19
C PRO A 65 16.39 1.51 -12.22
N ARG A 66 16.33 2.32 -13.27
CA ARG A 66 15.24 3.29 -13.46
C ARG A 66 13.85 2.65 -13.54
N GLN A 67 13.78 1.41 -14.00
CA GLN A 67 12.55 0.61 -14.09
C GLN A 67 12.04 0.17 -12.72
N LEU A 68 12.90 0.14 -11.69
CA LEU A 68 12.50 -0.22 -10.34
C LEU A 68 11.85 0.96 -9.64
N ARG A 69 10.65 0.73 -9.13
CA ARG A 69 9.91 1.67 -8.28
C ARG A 69 9.55 0.96 -6.98
N LEU A 70 10.37 1.24 -5.96
CA LEU A 70 10.12 0.81 -4.58
C LEU A 70 9.25 1.83 -3.86
N GLY A 71 8.44 1.38 -2.93
CA GLY A 71 7.63 2.24 -2.09
C GLY A 71 6.79 1.45 -1.09
N THR A 72 5.79 2.10 -0.55
CA THR A 72 5.00 1.58 0.57
C THR A 72 3.51 1.51 0.26
N SER A 73 2.74 0.81 1.08
CA SER A 73 1.28 0.68 0.92
C SER A 73 0.52 1.95 1.32
N SER A 74 1.15 2.90 1.99
CA SER A 74 0.62 4.23 2.34
C SER A 74 1.75 5.14 2.80
N TRP A 75 1.46 6.42 3.02
CA TRP A 75 2.44 7.44 3.47
C TRP A 75 2.02 8.17 4.77
N THR A 76 1.02 7.71 5.50
CA THR A 76 0.43 8.48 6.59
C THR A 76 0.83 8.00 7.98
N TYR A 77 2.07 7.53 8.16
CA TYR A 77 2.53 6.94 9.42
C TYR A 77 3.41 7.91 10.24
N PRO A 78 2.93 8.41 11.40
CA PRO A 78 3.70 9.26 12.31
C PRO A 78 5.01 8.63 12.79
N GLY A 79 5.03 7.31 12.98
CA GLY A 79 6.20 6.56 13.43
C GLY A 79 7.39 6.60 12.48
N TRP A 80 7.23 7.07 11.24
CA TRP A 80 8.36 7.26 10.31
C TRP A 80 9.16 8.54 10.55
N LYS A 81 8.96 9.20 11.69
CA LYS A 81 9.80 10.30 12.17
C LYS A 81 11.27 9.88 12.22
N GLY A 82 12.15 10.71 11.65
CA GLY A 82 13.58 10.41 11.55
C GLY A 82 13.96 9.44 10.42
N LEU A 83 12.96 8.90 9.71
CA LEU A 83 13.15 8.04 8.53
C LEU A 83 12.68 8.73 7.24
N VAL A 84 11.50 9.33 7.26
CA VAL A 84 10.87 9.99 6.10
C VAL A 84 10.61 11.48 6.39
N TRP A 85 10.18 11.81 7.60
CA TRP A 85 9.92 13.20 8.03
C TRP A 85 10.71 13.60 9.25
N GLU A 86 10.98 14.92 9.30
CA GLU A 86 11.47 15.55 10.52
C GLU A 86 10.30 15.84 11.47
N GLY A 87 10.53 15.64 12.76
CA GLY A 87 9.55 16.01 13.78
C GLY A 87 8.33 15.09 13.87
N GLU A 88 7.37 15.53 14.68
CA GLU A 88 6.14 14.79 14.96
C GLU A 88 4.97 15.39 14.19
N HIS A 89 4.24 14.53 13.49
CA HIS A 89 3.09 14.89 12.70
C HIS A 89 1.92 13.96 13.03
N SER A 90 0.69 14.45 12.95
CA SER A 90 -0.50 13.61 13.08
C SER A 90 -0.82 12.93 11.73
N ASP A 91 -1.55 11.81 11.80
CA ASP A 91 -2.06 11.10 10.60
C ASP A 91 -2.82 12.04 9.67
N THR A 92 -3.68 12.90 10.23
CA THR A 92 -4.44 13.90 9.46
C THR A 92 -3.52 14.87 8.73
N GLN A 93 -2.44 15.31 9.35
CA GLN A 93 -1.47 16.21 8.73
C GLN A 93 -0.69 15.49 7.62
N LEU A 94 -0.21 14.27 7.87
CA LEU A 94 0.48 13.45 6.89
C LEU A 94 -0.43 13.08 5.71
N SER A 95 -1.69 12.77 5.96
CA SER A 95 -2.67 12.51 4.90
C SER A 95 -2.84 13.68 3.92
N LYS A 96 -2.75 14.92 4.42
CA LYS A 96 -2.93 16.12 3.61
C LYS A 96 -1.65 16.63 2.94
N GLN A 97 -0.50 16.48 3.60
CA GLN A 97 0.76 17.13 3.22
C GLN A 97 1.93 16.15 3.06
N GLY A 98 1.78 14.91 3.56
CA GLY A 98 2.87 13.96 3.64
C GLY A 98 3.33 13.42 2.28
N LEU A 99 2.43 13.31 1.29
CA LEU A 99 2.76 12.71 0.00
C LEU A 99 3.87 13.48 -0.73
N ALA A 100 3.81 14.81 -0.75
CA ALA A 100 4.82 15.64 -1.39
C ALA A 100 6.21 15.51 -0.72
N VAL A 101 6.24 15.23 0.57
CA VAL A 101 7.45 14.98 1.34
C VAL A 101 7.94 13.54 1.13
N TYR A 102 7.04 12.57 1.20
CA TYR A 102 7.31 11.17 0.93
C TYR A 102 7.98 10.97 -0.45
N ALA A 103 7.45 11.63 -1.47
CA ALA A 103 7.94 11.54 -2.84
C ALA A 103 9.33 12.19 -3.06
N GLN A 104 9.90 12.89 -2.06
CA GLN A 104 11.27 13.41 -2.06
C GLN A 104 12.27 12.39 -1.53
N HIS A 105 11.81 11.31 -0.88
CA HIS A 105 12.70 10.29 -0.34
C HIS A 105 13.39 9.53 -1.49
N PRO A 106 14.75 9.39 -1.51
CA PRO A 106 15.50 8.87 -2.65
C PRO A 106 15.05 7.49 -3.15
N LEU A 107 14.62 6.60 -2.25
CA LEU A 107 14.17 5.24 -2.60
C LEU A 107 12.67 5.14 -2.91
N MET A 108 11.85 6.12 -2.51
CA MET A 108 10.39 6.03 -2.63
C MET A 108 9.93 6.59 -3.98
N ARG A 109 9.85 5.72 -4.98
CA ARG A 109 9.46 6.08 -6.36
C ARG A 109 8.05 5.61 -6.73
N THR A 110 7.37 4.97 -5.79
CA THR A 110 5.96 4.56 -5.88
C THR A 110 5.29 4.61 -4.52
N VAL A 111 3.97 4.60 -4.52
CA VAL A 111 3.15 4.36 -3.34
C VAL A 111 1.82 3.75 -3.77
N SER A 112 1.23 2.90 -2.92
CA SER A 112 -0.11 2.40 -3.16
C SER A 112 -1.17 3.39 -2.67
N ILE A 113 -2.18 3.61 -3.50
CA ILE A 113 -3.41 4.33 -3.13
C ILE A 113 -4.42 3.26 -2.72
N ASP A 114 -4.35 2.82 -1.45
CA ASP A 114 -5.25 1.78 -0.92
C ASP A 114 -6.61 2.35 -0.49
N ARG A 115 -6.72 3.67 -0.31
CA ARG A 115 -8.00 4.34 0.01
C ARG A 115 -9.08 4.09 -1.04
N SER A 116 -8.71 3.95 -2.31
CA SER A 116 -9.62 3.61 -3.41
C SER A 116 -10.32 2.27 -3.24
N PHE A 117 -9.76 1.36 -2.45
CA PHE A 117 -10.38 0.06 -2.14
C PHE A 117 -11.68 0.22 -1.35
N TYR A 118 -11.72 1.14 -0.39
CA TYR A 118 -12.89 1.36 0.47
C TYR A 118 -13.96 2.20 -0.22
N ARG A 119 -13.56 3.14 -1.06
CA ARG A 119 -14.46 4.00 -1.83
C ARG A 119 -13.79 4.44 -3.13
N PRO A 120 -14.48 4.34 -4.28
CA PRO A 120 -13.98 4.90 -5.54
C PRO A 120 -13.55 6.36 -5.38
N LEU A 121 -12.45 6.73 -6.02
CA LEU A 121 -11.93 8.09 -6.02
C LEU A 121 -12.30 8.81 -7.32
N THR A 122 -12.55 10.11 -7.19
CA THR A 122 -12.83 10.97 -8.36
C THR A 122 -11.55 11.34 -9.11
N VAL A 123 -11.69 11.78 -10.35
CA VAL A 123 -10.60 12.32 -11.16
C VAL A 123 -9.83 13.40 -10.40
N SER A 124 -10.53 14.37 -9.79
CA SER A 124 -9.89 15.47 -9.05
C SER A 124 -9.09 15.01 -7.82
N GLN A 125 -9.50 13.91 -7.18
CA GLN A 125 -8.74 13.33 -6.07
C GLN A 125 -7.43 12.69 -6.58
N TYR A 126 -7.47 12.00 -7.73
CA TYR A 126 -6.26 11.47 -8.38
C TYR A 126 -5.35 12.60 -8.89
N GLU A 127 -5.89 13.66 -9.49
CA GLU A 127 -5.13 14.85 -9.89
C GLU A 127 -4.41 15.49 -8.70
N SER A 128 -5.09 15.57 -7.55
CA SER A 128 -4.48 16.07 -6.32
C SER A 128 -3.31 15.21 -5.84
N TYR A 129 -3.32 13.89 -6.03
CA TYR A 129 -2.16 13.04 -5.77
C TYR A 129 -1.07 13.23 -6.82
N ALA A 130 -1.43 13.25 -8.09
CA ALA A 130 -0.48 13.43 -9.17
C ALA A 130 0.31 14.74 -9.05
N SER A 131 -0.34 15.83 -8.64
CA SER A 131 0.30 17.15 -8.48
C SER A 131 1.33 17.21 -7.35
N GLN A 132 1.27 16.29 -6.38
CA GLN A 132 2.18 16.25 -5.23
C GLN A 132 3.45 15.41 -5.46
N ALA A 133 3.52 14.65 -6.53
CA ALA A 133 4.64 13.76 -6.82
C ALA A 133 5.46 14.23 -8.03
N PRO A 134 6.78 13.96 -8.09
CA PRO A 134 7.59 14.27 -9.26
C PRO A 134 7.17 13.48 -10.50
N ASP A 135 7.67 13.88 -11.66
CA ASP A 135 7.23 13.38 -12.95
C ASP A 135 7.55 11.90 -13.20
N ASP A 136 8.64 11.41 -12.62
CA ASP A 136 9.06 10.01 -12.71
C ASP A 136 8.44 9.09 -11.64
N PHE A 137 7.61 9.64 -10.75
CA PHE A 137 6.89 8.88 -9.74
C PHE A 137 5.70 8.12 -10.35
N ARG A 138 5.43 6.92 -9.87
CA ARG A 138 4.28 6.11 -10.33
C ARG A 138 3.43 5.66 -9.15
N PHE A 139 2.13 5.70 -9.33
CA PHE A 139 1.17 5.23 -8.33
C PHE A 139 0.72 3.81 -8.63
N VAL A 140 0.62 3.00 -7.58
CA VAL A 140 -0.09 1.72 -7.59
C VAL A 140 -1.48 1.99 -7.02
N VAL A 141 -2.52 1.72 -7.79
CA VAL A 141 -3.91 1.99 -7.39
C VAL A 141 -4.60 0.66 -7.11
N LYS A 142 -5.18 0.51 -5.93
CA LYS A 142 -5.97 -0.66 -5.56
C LYS A 142 -7.42 -0.47 -6.03
N ALA A 143 -7.94 -1.41 -6.81
CA ALA A 143 -9.32 -1.36 -7.28
C ALA A 143 -10.32 -1.42 -6.12
N PRO A 144 -11.50 -0.76 -6.25
CA PRO A 144 -12.51 -0.73 -5.20
C PRO A 144 -13.06 -2.11 -4.84
N SER A 145 -13.32 -2.35 -3.55
CA SER A 145 -13.89 -3.60 -3.05
C SER A 145 -15.25 -3.91 -3.64
N VAL A 146 -16.03 -2.90 -4.01
CA VAL A 146 -17.32 -3.08 -4.67
C VAL A 146 -17.23 -3.93 -5.94
N VAL A 147 -16.10 -3.93 -6.64
CA VAL A 147 -15.89 -4.73 -7.87
C VAL A 147 -14.96 -5.92 -7.66
N THR A 148 -14.19 -5.97 -6.56
CA THR A 148 -13.21 -7.03 -6.31
C THR A 148 -13.59 -7.99 -5.18
N ASP A 149 -14.68 -7.71 -4.45
CA ASP A 149 -15.21 -8.58 -3.42
C ASP A 149 -16.43 -9.36 -3.94
N ALA A 150 -16.39 -10.68 -3.86
CA ALA A 150 -17.48 -11.53 -4.33
C ALA A 150 -18.71 -11.49 -3.41
N LEU A 151 -18.56 -10.99 -2.19
CA LEU A 151 -19.61 -10.88 -1.20
C LEU A 151 -19.82 -9.42 -0.81
N VAL A 152 -21.07 -9.02 -0.62
CA VAL A 152 -21.39 -7.76 0.05
C VAL A 152 -21.03 -7.92 1.53
N ARG A 153 -20.09 -7.10 2.02
CA ARG A 153 -19.68 -7.08 3.42
C ARG A 153 -20.58 -6.13 4.20
N SER A 154 -21.06 -6.60 5.35
CA SER A 154 -21.69 -5.78 6.38
C SER A 154 -20.63 -5.01 7.18
N GLU A 155 -21.04 -4.05 7.99
CA GLU A 155 -20.14 -3.23 8.84
C GLU A 155 -19.25 -4.07 9.76
N ASP A 156 -19.70 -5.27 10.16
CA ASP A 156 -18.93 -6.26 10.93
C ASP A 156 -17.92 -7.07 10.09
N GLY A 157 -17.75 -6.72 8.82
CA GLY A 157 -16.82 -7.37 7.87
C GLY A 157 -17.30 -8.75 7.38
N ARG A 158 -18.48 -9.23 7.80
CA ARG A 158 -19.06 -10.51 7.39
C ARG A 158 -19.89 -10.32 6.12
N GLY A 159 -19.55 -11.05 5.06
CA GLY A 159 -20.34 -11.10 3.82
C GLY A 159 -21.17 -12.37 3.74
N ARG A 160 -22.48 -12.22 3.51
CA ARG A 160 -23.39 -13.36 3.33
C ARG A 160 -24.10 -13.34 1.99
N GLN A 161 -24.23 -12.19 1.37
CA GLN A 161 -24.91 -12.04 0.10
C GLN A 161 -23.91 -11.94 -1.04
N ALA A 162 -24.24 -12.58 -2.17
CA ALA A 162 -23.45 -12.44 -3.38
C ALA A 162 -23.44 -10.97 -3.83
N ASN A 163 -22.27 -10.48 -4.21
CA ASN A 163 -22.13 -9.14 -4.73
C ASN A 163 -22.43 -9.13 -6.25
N PRO A 164 -23.52 -8.51 -6.69
CA PRO A 164 -23.86 -8.44 -8.13
C PRO A 164 -22.84 -7.61 -8.93
N ALA A 165 -22.15 -6.67 -8.28
CA ALA A 165 -21.15 -5.81 -8.89
C ALA A 165 -19.75 -6.49 -9.02
N PHE A 166 -19.57 -7.68 -8.44
CA PHE A 166 -18.30 -8.40 -8.49
C PHE A 166 -17.87 -8.67 -9.92
N LEU A 167 -16.71 -8.17 -10.32
CA LEU A 167 -16.14 -8.24 -11.67
C LEU A 167 -17.07 -7.66 -12.76
N SER A 168 -17.90 -6.63 -12.43
CA SER A 168 -18.69 -5.91 -13.43
C SER A 168 -17.79 -5.05 -14.31
N PRO A 169 -17.75 -5.27 -15.65
CA PRO A 169 -16.92 -4.50 -16.55
C PRO A 169 -17.26 -3.00 -16.54
N GLU A 170 -18.55 -2.67 -16.48
CA GLU A 170 -19.06 -1.30 -16.50
C GLU A 170 -18.59 -0.53 -15.26
N LEU A 171 -18.78 -1.13 -14.07
CA LEU A 171 -18.39 -0.50 -12.82
C LEU A 171 -16.88 -0.42 -12.65
N VAL A 172 -16.14 -1.44 -13.07
CA VAL A 172 -14.66 -1.39 -13.06
C VAL A 172 -14.17 -0.26 -13.95
N ARG A 173 -14.75 -0.10 -15.13
CA ARG A 173 -14.38 0.94 -16.07
C ARG A 173 -14.68 2.33 -15.48
N SER A 174 -15.94 2.60 -15.07
CA SER A 174 -16.40 3.93 -14.66
C SER A 174 -15.89 4.35 -13.27
N GLU A 175 -15.78 3.41 -12.33
CA GLU A 175 -15.46 3.71 -10.93
C GLU A 175 -13.98 3.50 -10.59
N CYS A 176 -13.21 2.85 -11.47
CA CYS A 176 -11.81 2.54 -11.18
C CYS A 176 -10.87 3.01 -12.29
N VAL A 177 -11.00 2.46 -13.50
CA VAL A 177 -9.98 2.63 -14.55
C VAL A 177 -9.99 4.04 -15.12
N GLU A 178 -11.13 4.53 -15.58
CA GLU A 178 -11.24 5.85 -16.21
C GLU A 178 -10.87 6.98 -15.25
N PRO A 179 -11.36 7.04 -13.98
CA PRO A 179 -10.95 8.09 -13.06
C PRO A 179 -9.45 8.07 -12.73
N ALA A 180 -8.87 6.87 -12.54
CA ALA A 180 -7.45 6.75 -12.24
C ALA A 180 -6.59 7.16 -13.45
N LEU A 181 -6.98 6.72 -14.65
CA LEU A 181 -6.26 7.05 -15.89
C LEU A 181 -6.33 8.55 -16.21
N GLN A 182 -7.49 9.17 -16.06
CA GLN A 182 -7.66 10.61 -16.30
C GLN A 182 -6.92 11.44 -15.25
N GLY A 183 -7.04 11.10 -13.99
CA GLY A 183 -6.49 11.93 -12.90
C GLY A 183 -5.00 11.75 -12.67
N LEU A 184 -4.46 10.53 -12.84
CA LEU A 184 -3.02 10.27 -12.67
C LEU A 184 -2.23 10.45 -13.96
N GLY A 185 -2.87 10.26 -15.11
CA GLY A 185 -2.20 10.32 -16.40
C GLY A 185 -1.01 9.36 -16.48
N HIS A 186 0.13 9.84 -16.96
CA HIS A 186 1.37 9.06 -17.10
C HIS A 186 1.96 8.60 -15.74
N LYS A 187 1.48 9.14 -14.62
CA LYS A 187 1.90 8.70 -13.27
C LYS A 187 1.16 7.46 -12.77
N LEU A 188 0.19 6.95 -13.53
CA LEU A 188 -0.39 5.64 -13.25
C LEU A 188 0.61 4.53 -13.58
N GLY A 189 1.05 3.78 -12.58
CA GLY A 189 1.99 2.66 -12.71
C GLY A 189 1.31 1.31 -12.76
N ALA A 190 0.44 1.02 -11.79
CA ALA A 190 -0.31 -0.22 -11.78
C ALA A 190 -1.73 -0.02 -11.24
N LEU A 191 -2.71 -0.70 -11.88
CA LEU A 191 -4.06 -0.90 -11.35
C LEU A 191 -4.14 -2.32 -10.81
N VAL A 192 -4.29 -2.49 -9.50
CA VAL A 192 -4.30 -3.80 -8.84
C VAL A 192 -5.71 -4.20 -8.46
N PHE A 193 -6.22 -5.22 -9.12
CA PHE A 193 -7.47 -5.90 -8.78
C PHE A 193 -7.17 -6.98 -7.74
N GLN A 194 -7.23 -6.61 -6.45
CA GLN A 194 -7.08 -7.58 -5.39
C GLN A 194 -8.40 -8.28 -5.14
N LEU A 195 -8.53 -9.52 -5.60
CA LEU A 195 -9.69 -10.36 -5.31
C LEU A 195 -9.64 -10.78 -3.84
N SER A 196 -10.72 -10.48 -3.11
CA SER A 196 -10.86 -10.91 -1.71
C SER A 196 -10.98 -12.44 -1.62
N PRO A 197 -10.59 -13.05 -0.48
CA PRO A 197 -10.75 -14.49 -0.30
C PRO A 197 -12.18 -14.94 -0.57
N LEU A 198 -12.32 -16.04 -1.31
CA LEU A 198 -13.59 -16.57 -1.76
C LEU A 198 -14.07 -17.70 -0.84
N PRO A 199 -15.41 -17.87 -0.69
CA PRO A 199 -15.98 -19.08 -0.11
C PRO A 199 -15.59 -20.31 -0.95
N LEU A 200 -15.33 -21.46 -0.29
CA LEU A 200 -14.97 -22.72 -0.97
C LEU A 200 -15.94 -23.09 -2.09
N ALA A 201 -17.26 -22.94 -1.87
CA ALA A 201 -18.29 -23.20 -2.88
C ALA A 201 -18.16 -22.35 -4.16
N GLN A 202 -17.45 -21.21 -4.09
CA GLN A 202 -17.13 -20.40 -5.28
C GLN A 202 -15.80 -20.86 -5.90
N LEU A 203 -14.81 -21.23 -5.10
CA LEU A 203 -13.55 -21.79 -5.59
C LEU A 203 -13.77 -23.11 -6.36
N ASP A 204 -14.74 -23.92 -5.96
CA ASP A 204 -15.16 -25.12 -6.71
C ASP A 204 -15.67 -24.80 -8.13
N ARG A 205 -15.97 -23.54 -8.42
CA ARG A 205 -16.42 -23.04 -9.72
C ARG A 205 -15.40 -22.12 -10.39
N LEU A 206 -14.12 -22.36 -10.13
CA LEU A 206 -13.01 -21.55 -10.65
C LEU A 206 -13.10 -21.27 -12.17
N PRO A 207 -13.49 -22.23 -13.05
CA PRO A 207 -13.64 -21.94 -14.48
C PRO A 207 -14.65 -20.82 -14.79
N LEU A 208 -15.75 -20.76 -14.06
CA LEU A 208 -16.75 -19.67 -14.22
C LEU A 208 -16.21 -18.32 -13.72
N LEU A 209 -15.43 -18.33 -12.66
CA LEU A 209 -14.78 -17.14 -12.14
C LEU A 209 -13.73 -16.62 -13.11
N LEU A 210 -12.95 -17.52 -13.71
CA LEU A 210 -11.95 -17.19 -14.75
C LEU A 210 -12.61 -16.53 -15.96
N GLU A 211 -13.75 -17.06 -16.42
CA GLU A 211 -14.48 -16.47 -17.55
C GLU A 211 -15.05 -15.08 -17.21
N ARG A 212 -15.56 -14.89 -15.99
CA ARG A 212 -15.99 -13.56 -15.54
C ARG A 212 -14.83 -12.58 -15.46
N LEU A 213 -13.69 -13.02 -14.88
CA LEU A 213 -12.47 -12.21 -14.82
C LEU A 213 -11.98 -11.87 -16.23
N ARG A 214 -11.96 -12.83 -17.14
CA ARG A 214 -11.60 -12.65 -18.55
C ARG A 214 -12.47 -11.60 -19.20
N THR A 215 -13.80 -11.74 -19.09
CA THR A 215 -14.78 -10.80 -19.65
C THR A 215 -14.54 -9.39 -19.13
N MET A 216 -14.34 -9.25 -17.82
CA MET A 216 -14.06 -7.96 -17.20
C MET A 216 -12.76 -7.35 -17.74
N LEU A 217 -11.65 -8.10 -17.74
CA LEU A 217 -10.34 -7.60 -18.15
C LEU A 217 -10.32 -7.18 -19.63
N LEU A 218 -10.95 -7.96 -20.52
CA LEU A 218 -11.02 -7.66 -21.95
C LEU A 218 -11.87 -6.43 -22.28
N ALA A 219 -12.80 -6.06 -21.40
CA ALA A 219 -13.63 -4.87 -21.58
C ALA A 219 -12.97 -3.57 -21.10
N LEU A 220 -11.79 -3.64 -20.46
CA LEU A 220 -11.11 -2.44 -19.96
C LEU A 220 -10.46 -1.64 -21.08
N PRO A 221 -10.42 -0.30 -20.97
CA PRO A 221 -9.72 0.53 -21.92
C PRO A 221 -8.21 0.31 -21.85
N ALA A 222 -7.53 0.47 -22.97
CA ALA A 222 -6.08 0.49 -23.01
C ALA A 222 -5.53 1.65 -22.15
N LEU A 223 -4.51 1.39 -21.35
CA LEU A 223 -3.87 2.41 -20.52
C LEU A 223 -2.95 3.33 -21.34
N ALA A 224 -2.28 2.79 -22.37
CA ALA A 224 -1.50 3.57 -23.33
C ALA A 224 -2.44 4.28 -24.33
N PRO A 225 -2.07 5.49 -24.83
CA PRO A 225 -0.80 6.18 -24.59
C PRO A 225 -0.79 7.04 -23.31
N THR A 226 -1.91 7.19 -22.59
CA THR A 226 -2.04 8.08 -21.44
C THR A 226 -1.10 7.68 -20.30
N ALA A 227 -1.04 6.39 -20.00
CA ALA A 227 -0.13 5.83 -18.98
C ALA A 227 0.80 4.78 -19.65
N PRO A 228 1.91 5.17 -20.27
CA PRO A 228 2.78 4.25 -21.03
C PRO A 228 3.46 3.20 -20.15
N ASP A 229 3.71 3.50 -18.87
CA ASP A 229 4.23 2.53 -17.89
C ASP A 229 3.10 1.75 -17.18
N GLY A 230 1.84 2.09 -17.46
CA GLY A 230 0.68 1.54 -16.77
C GLY A 230 0.45 0.07 -17.06
N VAL A 231 0.13 -0.71 -16.04
CA VAL A 231 -0.22 -2.13 -16.17
C VAL A 231 -1.43 -2.49 -15.30
N ILE A 232 -2.27 -3.37 -15.83
CA ILE A 232 -3.35 -4.01 -15.06
C ILE A 232 -2.77 -5.28 -14.41
N ALA A 233 -2.96 -5.40 -13.10
CA ALA A 233 -2.47 -6.53 -12.33
C ALA A 233 -3.58 -7.16 -11.49
N VAL A 234 -3.62 -8.48 -11.40
CA VAL A 234 -4.57 -9.20 -10.56
C VAL A 234 -3.84 -9.85 -9.39
N GLU A 235 -4.25 -9.49 -8.17
CA GLU A 235 -3.80 -10.09 -6.91
C GLU A 235 -4.87 -11.03 -6.39
N VAL A 236 -4.50 -12.25 -5.99
CA VAL A 236 -5.40 -13.22 -5.39
C VAL A 236 -5.02 -13.53 -3.95
N ARG A 237 -5.95 -14.07 -3.18
CA ARG A 237 -5.79 -14.42 -1.75
C ARG A 237 -6.08 -15.90 -1.47
N ASP A 238 -6.37 -16.66 -2.51
CA ASP A 238 -6.60 -18.10 -2.46
C ASP A 238 -5.63 -18.76 -3.44
N PRO A 239 -4.76 -19.69 -2.98
CA PRO A 239 -3.75 -20.35 -3.81
C PRO A 239 -4.33 -21.13 -4.99
N GLU A 240 -5.61 -21.52 -4.92
CA GLU A 240 -6.34 -22.26 -5.94
C GLU A 240 -6.40 -21.53 -7.29
N TRP A 241 -6.26 -20.19 -7.28
CA TRP A 241 -6.17 -19.40 -8.51
C TRP A 241 -4.86 -19.62 -9.30
N LEU A 242 -3.80 -20.13 -8.66
CA LEU A 242 -2.48 -20.25 -9.30
C LEU A 242 -2.43 -21.41 -10.30
N THR A 243 -3.21 -21.29 -11.37
CA THR A 243 -3.37 -22.32 -12.41
C THR A 243 -2.86 -21.82 -13.78
N PRO A 244 -2.52 -22.73 -14.70
CA PRO A 244 -2.21 -22.36 -16.09
C PRO A 244 -3.34 -21.58 -16.79
N ASP A 245 -4.61 -21.90 -16.49
CA ASP A 245 -5.77 -21.22 -17.05
C ASP A 245 -5.86 -19.76 -16.58
N PHE A 246 -5.57 -19.51 -15.31
CA PHE A 246 -5.48 -18.13 -14.80
C PHE A 246 -4.37 -17.34 -15.52
N ALA A 247 -3.19 -17.95 -15.71
CA ALA A 247 -2.13 -17.32 -16.49
C ALA A 247 -2.54 -17.06 -17.95
N ALA A 248 -3.31 -17.97 -18.55
CA ALA A 248 -3.82 -17.79 -19.91
C ALA A 248 -4.78 -16.59 -20.00
N VAL A 249 -5.71 -16.48 -19.05
CA VAL A 249 -6.66 -15.34 -18.97
C VAL A 249 -5.91 -14.02 -18.84
N LEU A 250 -4.94 -13.92 -17.93
CA LEU A 250 -4.15 -12.70 -17.76
C LEU A 250 -3.37 -12.33 -19.02
N ARG A 251 -2.73 -13.31 -19.66
CA ARG A 251 -1.96 -13.11 -20.90
C ARG A 251 -2.83 -12.62 -22.04
N GLU A 252 -4.01 -13.23 -22.24
CA GLU A 252 -4.96 -12.84 -23.27
C GLU A 252 -5.41 -11.38 -23.11
N ALA A 253 -5.63 -10.96 -21.87
CA ALA A 253 -6.07 -9.61 -21.56
C ALA A 253 -4.91 -8.57 -21.48
N GLY A 254 -3.66 -8.98 -21.68
CA GLY A 254 -2.51 -8.09 -21.48
C GLY A 254 -2.29 -7.63 -20.04
N ALA A 255 -2.87 -8.37 -19.08
CA ALA A 255 -2.71 -8.14 -17.67
C ALA A 255 -1.56 -8.97 -17.07
N THR A 256 -1.09 -8.60 -15.87
CA THR A 256 -0.06 -9.35 -15.16
C THR A 256 -0.57 -9.90 -13.82
N TYR A 257 0.17 -10.83 -13.27
CA TYR A 257 -0.03 -11.32 -11.92
C TYR A 257 0.61 -10.37 -10.92
N CYS A 258 -0.15 -9.91 -9.93
CA CYS A 258 0.43 -9.22 -8.78
C CYS A 258 0.93 -10.23 -7.76
N LEU A 259 2.25 -10.31 -7.59
CA LEU A 259 2.90 -11.15 -6.60
C LEU A 259 2.49 -10.69 -5.19
N GLY A 260 1.62 -11.46 -4.55
CA GLY A 260 1.12 -11.16 -3.21
C GLY A 260 1.94 -11.88 -2.15
N LEU A 261 2.76 -11.16 -1.39
CA LEU A 261 3.48 -11.70 -0.23
C LEU A 261 2.60 -11.52 1.01
N HIS A 262 1.88 -12.56 1.34
CA HIS A 262 0.87 -12.60 2.39
C HIS A 262 0.74 -14.02 2.94
N ALA A 263 0.48 -14.17 4.24
CA ALA A 263 0.40 -15.46 4.91
C ALA A 263 -0.68 -16.43 4.38
N LYS A 264 -1.64 -15.96 3.58
CA LYS A 264 -2.61 -16.82 2.87
C LYS A 264 -2.06 -17.41 1.58
N MET A 265 -1.03 -16.80 1.02
CA MET A 265 -0.43 -17.23 -0.24
C MET A 265 0.80 -18.11 0.01
N PRO A 266 1.14 -18.97 -0.92
CA PRO A 266 2.36 -19.76 -0.81
C PRO A 266 3.59 -18.85 -0.86
N PRO A 267 4.76 -19.31 -0.39
CA PRO A 267 6.01 -18.56 -0.46
C PRO A 267 6.33 -18.09 -1.87
N LEU A 268 7.14 -17.03 -1.99
CA LEU A 268 7.49 -16.39 -3.26
C LEU A 268 7.92 -17.42 -4.33
N GLN A 269 8.79 -18.35 -3.96
CA GLN A 269 9.30 -19.38 -4.90
C GLN A 269 8.18 -20.20 -5.55
N ALA A 270 7.14 -20.54 -4.81
CA ALA A 270 6.00 -21.30 -5.33
C ALA A 270 5.09 -20.46 -6.25
N GLN A 271 5.19 -19.11 -6.21
CA GLN A 271 4.46 -18.21 -7.10
C GLN A 271 5.23 -17.87 -8.39
N LEU A 272 6.55 -18.16 -8.48
CA LEU A 272 7.36 -17.88 -9.66
C LEU A 272 6.85 -18.49 -10.98
N PRO A 273 6.22 -19.67 -11.00
CA PRO A 273 5.64 -20.21 -12.23
C PRO A 273 4.64 -19.27 -12.89
N MET A 274 3.84 -18.52 -12.11
CA MET A 274 2.91 -17.52 -12.64
C MET A 274 3.65 -16.38 -13.34
N LEU A 275 4.69 -15.82 -12.72
CA LEU A 275 5.50 -14.75 -13.33
C LEU A 275 6.18 -15.24 -14.62
N ARG A 276 6.72 -16.46 -14.62
CA ARG A 276 7.35 -17.06 -15.81
C ARG A 276 6.36 -17.28 -16.94
N ALA A 277 5.15 -17.72 -16.60
CA ALA A 277 4.09 -17.93 -17.60
C ALA A 277 3.63 -16.64 -18.28
N LEU A 278 3.76 -15.50 -17.61
CA LEU A 278 3.36 -14.18 -18.12
C LEU A 278 4.50 -13.39 -18.76
N TRP A 279 5.71 -13.95 -18.77
CA TRP A 279 6.86 -13.27 -19.39
C TRP A 279 6.67 -13.02 -20.89
N PRO A 280 7.08 -11.82 -21.43
CA PRO A 280 7.65 -10.66 -20.76
C PRO A 280 6.56 -9.70 -20.25
N SER A 281 6.42 -9.58 -18.93
CA SER A 281 5.50 -8.63 -18.31
C SER A 281 6.19 -7.88 -17.16
N PRO A 282 5.70 -6.67 -16.79
CA PRO A 282 6.17 -5.97 -15.62
C PRO A 282 5.93 -6.78 -14.35
N LEU A 283 6.79 -6.58 -13.33
CA LEU A 283 6.54 -7.07 -11.98
C LEU A 283 5.65 -6.08 -11.24
N VAL A 284 4.56 -6.56 -10.70
CA VAL A 284 3.80 -5.87 -9.65
C VAL A 284 3.87 -6.75 -8.40
N CYS A 285 4.36 -6.20 -7.29
CA CYS A 285 4.51 -6.94 -6.03
C CYS A 285 3.93 -6.10 -4.88
N ARG A 286 3.14 -6.76 -4.03
CA ARG A 286 2.65 -6.19 -2.79
C ARG A 286 3.04 -7.09 -1.63
N TRP A 287 3.94 -6.61 -0.77
CA TRP A 287 4.34 -7.31 0.45
C TRP A 287 3.51 -6.82 1.61
N ASN A 288 2.48 -7.60 1.95
CA ASN A 288 1.38 -7.15 2.78
C ASN A 288 1.50 -7.55 4.25
N LEU A 289 1.88 -8.80 4.55
CA LEU A 289 1.87 -9.33 5.91
C LEU A 289 2.93 -10.40 6.08
N ASN A 290 3.68 -10.32 7.18
CA ASN A 290 4.65 -11.35 7.55
C ASN A 290 3.94 -12.67 7.86
N PRO A 291 4.40 -13.80 7.29
CA PRO A 291 3.79 -15.12 7.55
C PRO A 291 3.79 -15.54 9.01
N VAL A 292 4.67 -14.98 9.85
CA VAL A 292 4.76 -15.30 11.29
C VAL A 292 3.44 -15.04 12.03
N HIS A 293 2.64 -14.08 11.55
CA HIS A 293 1.34 -13.73 12.16
C HIS A 293 0.18 -14.62 11.67
N GLY A 294 0.44 -15.50 10.69
CA GLY A 294 -0.61 -16.32 10.08
C GLY A 294 -1.58 -15.54 9.20
N PRO A 295 -2.59 -16.23 8.63
CA PRO A 295 -3.43 -15.69 7.56
C PRO A 295 -4.40 -14.57 7.99
N TYR A 296 -4.63 -14.39 9.28
CA TYR A 296 -5.55 -13.40 9.85
C TYR A 296 -4.86 -12.44 10.84
N GLY A 297 -3.53 -12.39 10.82
CA GLY A 297 -2.70 -11.75 11.84
C GLY A 297 -2.48 -10.24 11.69
N TYR A 298 -3.31 -9.51 10.93
CA TYR A 298 -3.14 -8.06 10.77
C TYR A 298 -3.27 -7.30 12.09
N GLU A 299 -4.28 -7.60 12.92
CA GLU A 299 -4.48 -6.94 14.22
C GLU A 299 -3.32 -7.22 15.19
N GLU A 300 -2.79 -8.45 15.17
CA GLU A 300 -1.64 -8.80 15.99
C GLU A 300 -0.38 -8.06 15.51
N ALA A 301 -0.15 -8.04 14.20
CA ALA A 301 0.98 -7.33 13.60
C ALA A 301 0.90 -5.81 13.88
N GLU A 302 -0.28 -5.21 13.77
CA GLU A 302 -0.52 -3.80 14.09
C GLU A 302 -0.18 -3.51 15.55
N ARG A 303 -0.72 -4.28 16.48
CA ARG A 303 -0.45 -4.11 17.91
C ARG A 303 1.03 -4.26 18.26
N LEU A 304 1.73 -5.20 17.60
CA LEU A 304 3.14 -5.49 17.89
C LEU A 304 4.08 -4.48 17.22
N TYR A 305 3.75 -4.02 16.02
CA TYR A 305 4.64 -3.22 15.18
C TYR A 305 4.44 -1.73 15.33
N ALA A 306 3.29 -1.28 15.85
CA ALA A 306 3.09 0.13 16.14
C ALA A 306 4.17 0.67 17.10
N PRO A 307 4.70 1.87 16.85
CA PRO A 307 4.30 2.89 15.88
C PRO A 307 4.94 2.75 14.48
N TYR A 308 5.54 1.61 14.12
CA TYR A 308 6.17 1.30 12.83
C TYR A 308 7.51 2.04 12.59
N ASP A 309 8.27 2.23 13.66
CA ASP A 309 9.53 2.97 13.67
C ASP A 309 10.78 2.09 13.54
N ARG A 310 10.61 0.76 13.60
CA ARG A 310 11.70 -0.22 13.55
C ARG A 310 11.26 -1.56 12.96
N LEU A 311 12.24 -2.37 12.57
CA LEU A 311 12.00 -3.77 12.18
C LEU A 311 11.76 -4.62 13.44
N HIS A 312 10.73 -5.45 13.39
CA HIS A 312 10.40 -6.41 14.45
C HIS A 312 10.69 -7.85 14.02
N HIS A 313 10.25 -8.23 12.82
CA HIS A 313 10.47 -9.56 12.26
C HIS A 313 11.08 -9.46 10.85
N PRO A 314 12.40 -9.21 10.73
CA PRO A 314 13.08 -9.18 9.43
C PRO A 314 12.96 -10.54 8.73
N ASP A 315 12.50 -10.51 7.47
CA ASP A 315 12.39 -11.70 6.61
C ASP A 315 13.45 -11.63 5.50
N LEU A 316 14.70 -11.91 5.89
CA LEU A 316 15.85 -11.85 4.99
C LEU A 316 15.73 -12.82 3.80
N PRO A 317 15.21 -14.05 3.94
CA PRO A 317 14.98 -14.93 2.79
C PRO A 317 14.06 -14.28 1.75
N THR A 318 12.90 -13.76 2.16
CA THR A 318 11.97 -13.09 1.24
C THR A 318 12.59 -11.85 0.60
N ARG A 319 13.40 -11.05 1.33
CA ARG A 319 14.13 -9.91 0.74
C ARG A 319 15.06 -10.36 -0.38
N SER A 320 15.89 -11.36 -0.14
CA SER A 320 16.88 -11.86 -1.10
C SER A 320 16.23 -12.48 -2.34
N GLU A 321 15.16 -13.26 -2.14
CA GLU A 321 14.38 -13.83 -3.25
C GLU A 321 13.72 -12.73 -4.10
N LEU A 322 13.06 -11.76 -3.44
CA LEU A 322 12.42 -10.63 -4.12
C LEU A 322 13.45 -9.79 -4.89
N ALA A 323 14.60 -9.52 -4.29
CA ALA A 323 15.69 -8.79 -4.94
C ALA A 323 16.18 -9.51 -6.21
N SER A 324 16.30 -10.83 -6.16
CA SER A 324 16.67 -11.65 -7.33
C SER A 324 15.64 -11.56 -8.45
N VAL A 325 14.34 -11.59 -8.12
CA VAL A 325 13.24 -11.41 -9.08
C VAL A 325 13.28 -10.02 -9.69
N ILE A 326 13.39 -8.97 -8.86
CA ILE A 326 13.48 -7.58 -9.32
C ILE A 326 14.66 -7.40 -10.28
N ALA A 327 15.84 -7.88 -9.90
CA ALA A 327 17.03 -7.78 -10.75
C ALA A 327 16.85 -8.50 -12.09
N GLY A 328 16.25 -9.69 -12.09
CA GLY A 328 15.95 -10.46 -13.30
C GLY A 328 14.99 -9.74 -14.26
N ILE A 329 13.96 -9.10 -13.73
CA ILE A 329 12.93 -8.36 -14.47
C ILE A 329 13.51 -7.06 -15.04
N THR A 330 14.18 -6.26 -14.20
CA THR A 330 14.67 -4.92 -14.59
C THR A 330 15.86 -4.98 -15.55
N ARG A 331 16.75 -5.98 -15.45
CA ARG A 331 17.84 -6.21 -16.43
C ARG A 331 17.33 -6.45 -17.84
N ARG A 332 16.09 -6.90 -17.98
CA ARG A 332 15.44 -7.15 -19.27
C ARG A 332 14.55 -6.01 -19.72
N GLY A 333 14.67 -4.84 -19.06
CA GLY A 333 13.99 -3.61 -19.43
C GLY A 333 12.55 -3.50 -18.97
N GLN A 334 12.04 -4.48 -18.20
CA GLN A 334 10.68 -4.44 -17.69
C GLN A 334 10.58 -3.61 -16.40
N ASN A 335 9.44 -2.92 -16.22
CA ASN A 335 9.16 -2.19 -15.00
C ASN A 335 8.91 -3.14 -13.81
N ALA A 336 9.27 -2.69 -12.62
CA ALA A 336 8.99 -3.37 -11.37
C ALA A 336 8.39 -2.38 -10.37
N PHE A 337 7.13 -2.58 -9.99
CA PHE A 337 6.40 -1.81 -8.99
C PHE A 337 6.27 -2.66 -7.73
N VAL A 338 6.94 -2.25 -6.65
CA VAL A 338 6.98 -3.01 -5.40
C VAL A 338 6.52 -2.12 -4.25
N THR A 339 5.41 -2.45 -3.64
CA THR A 339 4.87 -1.75 -2.47
C THR A 339 4.91 -2.64 -1.24
N ILE A 340 5.40 -2.09 -0.14
CA ILE A 340 5.65 -2.82 1.11
C ILE A 340 4.81 -2.20 2.23
N SER A 341 4.11 -3.05 2.97
CA SER A 341 3.36 -2.67 4.16
C SER A 341 4.27 -2.65 5.40
N ASN A 342 3.94 -1.86 6.41
CA ASN A 342 4.56 -1.96 7.72
C ASN A 342 4.40 -3.35 8.34
N HIS A 343 3.30 -4.05 8.02
CA HIS A 343 3.04 -5.41 8.51
C HIS A 343 3.95 -6.49 7.89
N ALA A 344 4.77 -6.12 6.90
CA ALA A 344 5.77 -7.05 6.33
C ALA A 344 6.87 -7.38 7.36
N GLU A 345 7.44 -6.38 8.01
CA GLU A 345 8.57 -6.59 8.93
C GLU A 345 8.57 -5.64 10.14
N GLY A 346 7.59 -4.71 10.23
CA GLY A 346 7.47 -3.72 11.30
C GLY A 346 7.64 -2.27 10.87
N CYS A 347 8.44 -1.99 9.85
CA CYS A 347 8.71 -0.63 9.35
C CYS A 347 8.97 -0.65 7.85
N ALA A 348 8.00 -0.20 7.06
CA ALA A 348 8.09 -0.25 5.61
C ALA A 348 9.29 0.52 5.02
N PRO A 349 9.64 1.74 5.46
CA PRO A 349 10.83 2.44 4.96
C PRO A 349 12.14 1.66 5.17
N LEU A 350 12.29 1.01 6.31
CA LEU A 350 13.48 0.19 6.59
C LEU A 350 13.49 -1.10 5.76
N THR A 351 12.33 -1.71 5.53
CA THR A 351 12.21 -2.87 4.64
C THR A 351 12.52 -2.47 3.19
N VAL A 352 12.01 -1.32 2.71
CA VAL A 352 12.35 -0.78 1.38
C VAL A 352 13.85 -0.59 1.23
N ARG A 353 14.52 -0.03 2.23
CA ARG A 353 15.99 0.12 2.23
C ARG A 353 16.67 -1.25 2.14
N GLY A 354 16.26 -2.22 2.97
CA GLY A 354 16.84 -3.57 2.93
C GLY A 354 16.68 -4.26 1.58
N VAL A 355 15.50 -4.13 0.94
CA VAL A 355 15.29 -4.65 -0.42
C VAL A 355 16.17 -3.93 -1.45
N ALA A 356 16.33 -2.60 -1.32
CA ALA A 356 17.20 -1.82 -2.20
C ALA A 356 18.67 -2.24 -2.10
N ASP A 357 19.18 -2.46 -0.88
CA ASP A 357 20.53 -2.96 -0.62
C ASP A 357 20.75 -4.34 -1.28
N GLU A 358 19.81 -5.27 -1.10
CA GLU A 358 19.87 -6.60 -1.72
C GLU A 358 19.83 -6.52 -3.26
N VAL A 359 18.95 -5.68 -3.84
CA VAL A 359 18.90 -5.49 -5.30
C VAL A 359 20.21 -4.97 -5.83
N ALA A 360 20.80 -3.95 -5.18
CA ALA A 360 22.09 -3.39 -5.58
C ALA A 360 23.21 -4.45 -5.53
N ALA A 361 23.23 -5.27 -4.46
CA ALA A 361 24.18 -6.36 -4.31
C ALA A 361 24.04 -7.42 -5.43
N VAL A 362 22.82 -7.86 -5.74
CA VAL A 362 22.53 -8.81 -6.82
C VAL A 362 22.94 -8.25 -8.18
N LEU A 363 22.70 -6.96 -8.42
CA LEU A 363 23.09 -6.30 -9.67
C LEU A 363 24.61 -6.18 -9.81
N ALA A 364 25.32 -5.90 -8.73
CA ALA A 364 26.78 -5.78 -8.72
C ALA A 364 27.51 -7.15 -8.86
N ALA A 365 26.92 -8.21 -8.31
CA ALA A 365 27.50 -9.56 -8.35
C ALA A 365 27.37 -10.26 -9.71
N ALA A 366 26.49 -9.78 -10.61
CA ALA A 366 26.32 -10.42 -11.91
C ALA A 366 27.43 -10.04 -12.87
N PRO A 367 28.04 -10.99 -13.61
CA PRO A 367 28.99 -10.68 -14.65
C PRO A 367 28.35 -9.78 -15.72
N ARG A 368 29.10 -8.77 -16.14
CA ARG A 368 28.72 -7.83 -17.21
C ARG A 368 28.56 -8.53 -18.55
#